data_89785797bb118026cb5f5d06395afbf7
#
_entry.id   89785797bb118026cb5f5d06395afbf7
#
_cell.length_a   1.000
_cell.length_b   1.000
_cell.length_c   1.000
_cell.angle_alpha   90.00
_cell.angle_beta   90.00
_cell.angle_gamma   90.00
#
_symmetry.space_group_name_H-M   'P 1'
#
loop_
_entity.id
_entity.type
_entity.pdbx_description
1 polymer ?
#
loop_
_entity_poly.entity_id
_entity_poly.type
_entity_poly.pdbx_seq_one_letter_code
_entity_poly.pdbx_strand_id
1 'polypeptide(L)'
;EFLKKLHIKNIPGIGPKFQKKLEKNSIVKIEDIVNQKPEVLLSKFGKYGLTIWNLAKGIDERKVEASSVRKSISKETTFETDVSDLKILKKTFWILAEEVSEILKNKNILAKSLTIKLKRHNFKIITNTQTFKEPTILAEDLYQVAISLLKKRLELIPFRLIGISTSKFSFEKQETFTNFNSNSKLRKIERTEYAMDKIRQKFGKQIIKKGRALN
;
A
#
# COMPACT_ATOMS: atom_id res chain seq x y z
N GLU A 1 31.58 24.01 -0.05
CA GLU A 1 32.01 24.19 -1.45
C GLU A 1 31.94 22.93 -2.29
N PHE A 2 32.34 21.75 -1.77
CA PHE A 2 32.33 20.50 -2.52
C PHE A 2 30.97 20.20 -3.15
N LEU A 3 29.86 20.30 -2.40
CA LEU A 3 28.51 19.99 -2.87
C LEU A 3 28.07 20.85 -4.05
N LYS A 4 28.47 22.13 -4.09
CA LYS A 4 27.99 23.09 -5.09
C LYS A 4 28.25 22.65 -6.53
N LYS A 5 29.40 22.04 -6.78
CA LYS A 5 29.83 21.59 -8.11
C LYS A 5 29.16 20.34 -8.60
N LEU A 6 28.48 19.59 -7.69
CA LEU A 6 27.81 18.33 -8.00
C LEU A 6 26.51 18.56 -8.76
N HIS A 7 26.14 17.56 -9.57
CA HIS A 7 24.87 17.55 -10.27
C HIS A 7 23.71 17.29 -9.29
N ILE A 8 22.55 17.91 -9.53
CA ILE A 8 21.35 17.79 -8.67
C ILE A 8 20.92 16.35 -8.41
N LYS A 9 21.18 15.40 -9.32
CA LYS A 9 20.89 13.98 -9.14
C LYS A 9 21.56 13.36 -7.91
N ASN A 10 22.61 13.98 -7.38
CA ASN A 10 23.33 13.50 -6.20
C ASN A 10 22.63 13.87 -4.89
N ILE A 11 21.60 14.73 -4.92
CA ILE A 11 20.78 15.01 -3.73
C ILE A 11 19.83 13.84 -3.49
N PRO A 12 19.83 13.21 -2.29
CA PRO A 12 18.93 12.13 -1.96
C PRO A 12 17.45 12.53 -2.16
N GLY A 13 16.71 11.68 -2.90
CA GLY A 13 15.30 11.93 -3.20
C GLY A 13 15.03 12.61 -4.55
N ILE A 14 16.05 13.12 -5.26
CA ILE A 14 15.88 13.63 -6.62
C ILE A 14 15.91 12.48 -7.62
N GLY A 15 14.73 11.94 -7.93
CA GLY A 15 14.56 10.95 -8.99
C GLY A 15 14.44 11.58 -10.39
N PRO A 16 14.46 10.76 -11.47
CA PRO A 16 14.50 11.24 -12.86
C PRO A 16 13.38 12.22 -13.25
N LYS A 17 12.17 12.02 -12.73
CA LYS A 17 11.05 12.92 -13.01
C LYS A 17 11.23 14.30 -12.38
N PHE A 18 11.73 14.34 -11.15
CA PHE A 18 11.95 15.60 -10.45
C PHE A 18 13.20 16.31 -10.98
N GLN A 19 14.25 15.57 -11.34
CA GLN A 19 15.42 16.09 -12.03
C GLN A 19 15.01 16.85 -13.29
N LYS A 20 14.24 16.22 -14.20
CA LYS A 20 13.71 16.88 -15.41
C LYS A 20 12.92 18.16 -15.11
N LYS A 21 12.18 18.19 -13.98
CA LYS A 21 11.42 19.37 -13.57
C LYS A 21 12.36 20.51 -13.12
N LEU A 22 13.44 20.19 -12.45
CA LEU A 22 14.48 21.16 -12.05
C LEU A 22 15.23 21.69 -13.28
N GLU A 23 15.67 20.81 -14.18
CA GLU A 23 16.37 21.17 -15.42
C GLU A 23 15.55 22.11 -16.31
N LYS A 24 14.22 21.90 -16.40
CA LYS A 24 13.30 22.83 -17.09
C LYS A 24 13.25 24.23 -16.46
N ASN A 25 13.71 24.37 -15.22
CA ASN A 25 13.84 25.66 -14.54
C ASN A 25 15.29 26.11 -14.46
N SER A 26 16.16 25.62 -15.35
CA SER A 26 17.59 25.95 -15.43
C SER A 26 18.38 25.61 -14.15
N ILE A 27 17.93 24.58 -13.43
CA ILE A 27 18.59 24.08 -12.21
C ILE A 27 19.22 22.72 -12.54
N VAL A 28 20.55 22.68 -12.72
CA VAL A 28 21.32 21.49 -13.13
C VAL A 28 22.31 21.06 -12.05
N LYS A 29 22.92 22.03 -11.38
CA LYS A 29 23.89 21.81 -10.31
C LYS A 29 23.31 22.15 -8.95
N ILE A 30 23.94 21.67 -7.90
CA ILE A 30 23.55 21.98 -6.52
C ILE A 30 23.68 23.48 -6.24
N GLU A 31 24.68 24.15 -6.80
CA GLU A 31 24.84 25.60 -6.69
C GLU A 31 23.63 26.37 -7.23
N ASP A 32 22.98 25.88 -8.29
CA ASP A 32 21.80 26.54 -8.85
C ASP A 32 20.63 26.55 -7.85
N ILE A 33 20.52 25.50 -7.02
CA ILE A 33 19.53 25.45 -5.94
C ILE A 33 19.88 26.42 -4.82
N VAL A 34 21.17 26.44 -4.41
CA VAL A 34 21.65 27.29 -3.30
C VAL A 34 21.48 28.77 -3.62
N ASN A 35 21.66 29.15 -4.89
CA ASN A 35 21.54 30.53 -5.38
C ASN A 35 20.07 30.99 -5.52
N GLN A 36 19.07 30.07 -5.47
CA GLN A 36 17.67 30.46 -5.46
C GLN A 36 17.22 30.90 -4.06
N LYS A 37 16.27 31.84 -4.04
CA LYS A 37 15.57 32.16 -2.79
C LYS A 37 14.66 31.01 -2.38
N PRO A 38 14.58 30.67 -1.09
CA PRO A 38 13.71 29.59 -0.61
C PRO A 38 12.25 29.74 -1.03
N GLU A 39 11.76 30.99 -1.06
CA GLU A 39 10.37 31.31 -1.44
C GLU A 39 10.09 30.95 -2.91
N VAL A 40 11.07 31.12 -3.79
CA VAL A 40 10.97 30.76 -5.21
C VAL A 40 10.91 29.24 -5.36
N LEU A 41 11.71 28.50 -4.62
CA LEU A 41 11.69 27.04 -4.63
C LEU A 41 10.40 26.49 -4.01
N LEU A 42 9.90 27.14 -2.95
CA LEU A 42 8.61 26.81 -2.35
C LEU A 42 7.45 27.00 -3.34
N SER A 43 7.42 28.12 -4.05
CA SER A 43 6.35 28.42 -5.00
C SER A 43 6.36 27.47 -6.22
N LYS A 44 7.55 27.10 -6.73
CA LYS A 44 7.69 26.23 -7.91
C LYS A 44 7.55 24.73 -7.61
N PHE A 45 8.03 24.28 -6.44
CA PHE A 45 8.20 22.86 -6.12
C PHE A 45 7.51 22.45 -4.81
N GLY A 46 6.79 23.37 -4.16
CA GLY A 46 6.11 23.12 -2.87
C GLY A 46 7.10 22.90 -1.72
N LYS A 47 6.63 22.30 -0.65
CA LYS A 47 7.44 21.99 0.54
C LYS A 47 8.73 21.23 0.22
N TYR A 48 8.70 20.41 -0.83
CA TYR A 48 9.86 19.65 -1.26
C TYR A 48 10.97 20.57 -1.80
N GLY A 49 10.62 21.73 -2.38
CA GLY A 49 11.59 22.77 -2.76
C GLY A 49 12.44 23.28 -1.60
N LEU A 50 11.82 23.46 -0.42
CA LEU A 50 12.56 23.84 0.81
C LEU A 50 13.46 22.69 1.29
N THR A 51 12.95 21.45 1.22
CA THR A 51 13.75 20.28 1.61
C THR A 51 15.02 20.17 0.77
N ILE A 52 14.93 20.29 -0.56
CA ILE A 52 16.12 20.20 -1.42
C ILE A 52 17.07 21.38 -1.24
N TRP A 53 16.56 22.57 -0.91
CA TRP A 53 17.39 23.74 -0.62
C TRP A 53 18.24 23.53 0.63
N ASN A 54 17.66 23.00 1.71
CA ASN A 54 18.41 22.64 2.92
C ASN A 54 19.47 21.57 2.61
N LEU A 55 19.06 20.47 1.91
CA LEU A 55 19.99 19.42 1.52
C LEU A 55 21.13 19.93 0.62
N ALA A 56 20.84 20.86 -0.29
CA ALA A 56 21.84 21.50 -1.13
C ALA A 56 22.88 22.31 -0.33
N LYS A 57 22.48 22.84 0.82
CA LYS A 57 23.37 23.52 1.78
C LYS A 57 24.10 22.54 2.72
N GLY A 58 23.81 21.25 2.64
CA GLY A 58 24.34 20.24 3.56
C GLY A 58 23.61 20.20 4.90
N ILE A 59 22.40 20.78 4.98
CA ILE A 59 21.59 20.81 6.20
C ILE A 59 20.55 19.70 6.10
N ASP A 60 20.63 18.73 6.99
CA ASP A 60 19.63 17.67 7.14
C ASP A 60 19.31 17.46 8.63
N GLU A 61 18.21 18.05 9.06
CA GLU A 61 17.75 17.97 10.46
C GLU A 61 16.93 16.72 10.76
N ARG A 62 16.74 15.83 9.77
CA ARG A 62 15.97 14.60 9.97
C ARG A 62 16.71 13.69 10.93
N LYS A 63 16.01 13.28 11.98
CA LYS A 63 16.52 12.28 12.92
C LYS A 63 16.50 10.89 12.27
N VAL A 64 17.47 10.06 12.64
CA VAL A 64 17.44 8.63 12.31
C VAL A 64 16.43 7.96 13.23
N GLU A 65 15.30 7.54 12.66
CA GLU A 65 14.27 6.80 13.39
C GLU A 65 14.43 5.30 13.15
N ALA A 66 14.70 4.55 14.19
CA ALA A 66 14.86 3.09 14.14
C ALA A 66 13.54 2.36 13.85
N SER A 67 12.40 2.97 14.20
CA SER A 67 11.06 2.41 13.96
C SER A 67 10.07 3.50 13.57
N SER A 68 9.21 3.20 12.64
CA SER A 68 8.06 4.04 12.30
C SER A 68 6.76 3.26 12.44
N VAL A 69 5.71 3.93 12.89
CA VAL A 69 4.37 3.33 12.93
C VAL A 69 3.93 3.03 11.50
N ARG A 70 3.65 1.77 11.22
CA ARG A 70 3.20 1.32 9.90
C ARG A 70 1.85 1.95 9.56
N LYS A 71 1.78 2.66 8.43
CA LYS A 71 0.57 3.37 7.99
C LYS A 71 -0.33 2.54 7.07
N SER A 72 0.24 1.54 6.40
CA SER A 72 -0.48 0.64 5.49
C SER A 72 0.15 -0.76 5.46
N ILE A 73 -0.66 -1.76 5.13
CA ILE A 73 -0.24 -3.14 4.84
C ILE A 73 -0.82 -3.49 3.48
N SER A 74 0.03 -3.89 2.55
CA SER A 74 -0.39 -4.20 1.19
C SER A 74 0.27 -5.46 0.64
N LYS A 75 -0.47 -6.12 -0.26
CA LYS A 75 0.01 -7.20 -1.10
C LYS A 75 -0.49 -6.99 -2.52
N GLU A 76 0.35 -7.28 -3.50
CA GLU A 76 0.01 -7.17 -4.91
C GLU A 76 0.69 -8.26 -5.72
N THR A 77 0.08 -8.62 -6.85
CA THR A 77 0.59 -9.62 -7.79
C THR A 77 0.58 -9.04 -9.19
N THR A 78 1.71 -9.15 -9.88
CA THR A 78 1.81 -8.90 -11.33
C THR A 78 1.62 -10.23 -12.05
N PHE A 79 0.71 -10.26 -13.00
CA PHE A 79 0.48 -11.43 -13.83
C PHE A 79 1.55 -11.53 -14.96
N GLU A 80 1.89 -12.73 -15.39
CA GLU A 80 2.77 -12.95 -16.54
C GLU A 80 2.16 -12.41 -17.84
N THR A 81 0.86 -12.64 -18.01
CA THR A 81 0.03 -12.09 -19.09
C THR A 81 -1.14 -11.29 -18.50
N ASP A 82 -1.64 -10.32 -19.25
CA ASP A 82 -2.76 -9.51 -18.82
C ASP A 82 -4.04 -10.35 -18.67
N VAL A 83 -4.76 -10.25 -17.56
CA VAL A 83 -5.86 -11.11 -17.17
C VAL A 83 -7.20 -10.41 -17.31
N SER A 84 -8.12 -11.05 -18.08
CA SER A 84 -9.54 -10.67 -18.20
C SER A 84 -10.47 -11.62 -17.45
N ASP A 85 -10.03 -12.85 -17.16
CA ASP A 85 -10.87 -13.86 -16.51
C ASP A 85 -11.18 -13.47 -15.06
N LEU A 86 -12.46 -13.27 -14.79
CA LEU A 86 -12.96 -12.92 -13.46
C LEU A 86 -12.72 -14.02 -12.42
N LYS A 87 -12.66 -15.28 -12.82
CA LYS A 87 -12.38 -16.39 -11.89
C LYS A 87 -10.94 -16.24 -11.37
N ILE A 88 -9.97 -16.00 -12.27
CA ILE A 88 -8.57 -15.79 -11.92
C ILE A 88 -8.43 -14.53 -11.04
N LEU A 89 -9.06 -13.41 -11.42
CA LEU A 89 -9.02 -12.18 -10.64
C LEU A 89 -9.60 -12.38 -9.23
N LYS A 90 -10.75 -13.03 -9.10
CA LYS A 90 -11.38 -13.31 -7.80
C LYS A 90 -10.51 -14.24 -6.94
N LYS A 91 -9.95 -15.31 -7.53
CA LYS A 91 -9.03 -16.22 -6.84
C LYS A 91 -7.80 -15.46 -6.32
N THR A 92 -7.19 -14.63 -7.17
CA THR A 92 -6.02 -13.85 -6.78
C THR A 92 -6.35 -12.84 -5.67
N PHE A 93 -7.48 -12.13 -5.76
CA PHE A 93 -7.93 -11.25 -4.68
C PHE A 93 -8.15 -11.99 -3.37
N TRP A 94 -8.64 -13.24 -3.42
CA TRP A 94 -8.77 -14.07 -2.23
C TRP A 94 -7.40 -14.36 -1.59
N ILE A 95 -6.43 -14.79 -2.39
CA ILE A 95 -5.06 -15.08 -1.90
C ILE A 95 -4.44 -13.82 -1.27
N LEU A 96 -4.54 -12.67 -1.93
CA LEU A 96 -4.04 -11.40 -1.40
C LEU A 96 -4.75 -10.99 -0.10
N ALA A 97 -6.05 -11.25 0.03
CA ALA A 97 -6.80 -10.97 1.24
C ALA A 97 -6.35 -11.86 2.41
N GLU A 98 -6.10 -13.17 2.16
CA GLU A 98 -5.54 -14.06 3.17
C GLU A 98 -4.14 -13.58 3.63
N GLU A 99 -3.25 -13.20 2.72
CA GLU A 99 -1.91 -12.71 3.06
C GLU A 99 -1.93 -11.41 3.87
N VAL A 100 -2.80 -10.47 3.52
CA VAL A 100 -2.96 -9.21 4.28
C VAL A 100 -3.57 -9.50 5.65
N SER A 101 -4.60 -10.34 5.72
CA SER A 101 -5.25 -10.76 6.98
C SER A 101 -4.25 -11.43 7.92
N GLU A 102 -3.40 -12.33 7.42
CA GLU A 102 -2.34 -12.97 8.21
C GLU A 102 -1.43 -11.93 8.87
N ILE A 103 -1.00 -10.90 8.12
CA ILE A 103 -0.14 -9.84 8.66
C ILE A 103 -0.88 -9.00 9.71
N LEU A 104 -2.16 -8.68 9.47
CA LEU A 104 -2.99 -7.94 10.41
C LEU A 104 -3.15 -8.71 11.73
N LYS A 105 -3.47 -10.02 11.66
CA LYS A 105 -3.63 -10.92 12.81
C LYS A 105 -2.33 -11.05 13.60
N ASN A 106 -1.18 -11.30 12.92
CA ASN A 106 0.12 -11.43 13.55
C ASN A 106 0.59 -10.15 14.28
N LYS A 107 0.06 -8.99 13.88
CA LYS A 107 0.38 -7.70 14.49
C LYS A 107 -0.70 -7.18 15.44
N ASN A 108 -1.82 -7.88 15.58
CA ASN A 108 -2.99 -7.44 16.33
C ASN A 108 -3.48 -6.04 15.90
N ILE A 109 -3.58 -5.82 14.59
CA ILE A 109 -3.95 -4.53 14.00
C ILE A 109 -5.23 -4.68 13.19
N LEU A 110 -6.23 -3.85 13.49
CA LEU A 110 -7.50 -3.76 12.77
C LEU A 110 -7.40 -2.74 11.64
N ALA A 111 -7.84 -3.12 10.46
CA ALA A 111 -7.94 -2.23 9.32
C ALA A 111 -9.30 -1.53 9.29
N LYS A 112 -9.31 -0.20 9.14
CA LYS A 112 -10.53 0.61 8.95
C LYS A 112 -10.81 0.91 7.48
N SER A 113 -9.86 0.74 6.59
CA SER A 113 -10.08 0.95 5.15
C SER A 113 -9.29 -0.03 4.28
N LEU A 114 -9.85 -0.32 3.12
CA LEU A 114 -9.23 -1.15 2.09
C LEU A 114 -9.22 -0.39 0.77
N THR A 115 -8.10 -0.45 0.09
CA THR A 115 -7.89 0.06 -1.26
C THR A 115 -7.52 -1.09 -2.18
N ILE A 116 -8.19 -1.22 -3.32
CA ILE A 116 -7.69 -2.06 -4.40
C ILE A 116 -6.81 -1.22 -5.33
N LYS A 117 -5.78 -1.85 -5.87
CA LYS A 117 -4.91 -1.32 -6.91
C LYS A 117 -5.07 -2.17 -8.15
N LEU A 118 -5.38 -1.54 -9.27
CA LEU A 118 -5.54 -2.16 -10.57
C LEU A 118 -4.58 -1.49 -11.54
N LYS A 119 -3.73 -2.25 -12.20
CA LYS A 119 -2.82 -1.74 -13.23
C LYS A 119 -3.16 -2.37 -14.56
N ARG A 120 -3.39 -1.55 -15.56
CA ARG A 120 -3.74 -1.97 -16.92
C ARG A 120 -2.49 -2.30 -17.76
N HIS A 121 -2.69 -2.89 -18.95
CA HIS A 121 -1.65 -3.16 -19.94
C HIS A 121 -0.83 -1.92 -20.32
N ASN A 122 -1.45 -0.75 -20.39
CA ASN A 122 -0.79 0.53 -20.67
C ASN A 122 -0.11 1.15 -19.44
N PHE A 123 0.09 0.37 -18.38
CA PHE A 123 0.70 0.75 -17.10
C PHE A 123 -0.07 1.82 -16.29
N LYS A 124 -1.24 2.27 -16.75
CA LYS A 124 -2.09 3.16 -15.98
C LYS A 124 -2.59 2.45 -14.71
N ILE A 125 -2.37 3.11 -13.57
CA ILE A 125 -2.79 2.61 -12.25
C ILE A 125 -4.10 3.28 -11.86
N ILE A 126 -5.01 2.48 -11.34
CA ILE A 126 -6.30 2.91 -10.81
C ILE A 126 -6.40 2.37 -9.39
N THR A 127 -6.83 3.19 -8.46
CA THR A 127 -7.06 2.81 -7.08
C THR A 127 -8.46 3.18 -6.66
N ASN A 128 -9.13 2.28 -5.93
CA ASN A 128 -10.44 2.53 -5.33
C ASN A 128 -10.38 2.14 -3.86
N THR A 129 -10.89 3.01 -3.00
CA THR A 129 -10.86 2.83 -1.56
C THR A 129 -12.28 2.74 -0.99
N GLN A 130 -12.47 1.88 0.00
CA GLN A 130 -13.67 1.81 0.82
C GLN A 130 -13.30 1.70 2.30
N THR A 131 -14.03 2.45 3.14
CA THR A 131 -13.92 2.33 4.60
C THR A 131 -14.89 1.26 5.08
N PHE A 132 -14.44 0.42 6.02
CA PHE A 132 -15.29 -0.57 6.67
C PHE A 132 -16.22 0.13 7.67
N LYS A 133 -17.42 -0.44 7.89
CA LYS A 133 -18.31 0.02 8.95
C LYS A 133 -17.68 -0.25 10.32
N GLU A 134 -17.18 -1.46 10.51
CA GLU A 134 -16.42 -1.89 11.67
C GLU A 134 -15.01 -2.28 11.26
N PRO A 135 -13.99 -1.94 12.06
CA PRO A 135 -12.61 -2.36 11.78
C PRO A 135 -12.49 -3.89 11.72
N THR A 136 -11.69 -4.42 10.82
CA THR A 136 -11.57 -5.86 10.63
C THR A 136 -10.13 -6.34 10.42
N ILE A 137 -9.89 -7.62 10.69
CA ILE A 137 -8.67 -8.37 10.34
C ILE A 137 -8.98 -9.60 9.49
N LEU A 138 -10.29 -9.87 9.21
CA LEU A 138 -10.72 -11.09 8.56
C LEU A 138 -10.49 -11.04 7.05
N ALA A 139 -9.94 -12.11 6.50
CA ALA A 139 -9.71 -12.24 5.05
C ALA A 139 -11.05 -12.18 4.28
N GLU A 140 -12.13 -12.72 4.84
CA GLU A 140 -13.44 -12.68 4.22
C GLU A 140 -13.93 -11.24 3.99
N ASP A 141 -13.83 -10.38 4.99
CA ASP A 141 -14.27 -8.98 4.89
C ASP A 141 -13.43 -8.21 3.88
N LEU A 142 -12.09 -8.39 3.92
CA LEU A 142 -11.17 -7.80 2.96
C LEU A 142 -11.54 -8.22 1.53
N TYR A 143 -11.79 -9.50 1.32
CA TYR A 143 -12.16 -10.06 0.03
C TYR A 143 -13.50 -9.51 -0.48
N GLN A 144 -14.55 -9.49 0.35
CA GLN A 144 -15.87 -9.01 -0.05
C GLN A 144 -15.82 -7.54 -0.51
N VAL A 145 -15.09 -6.70 0.23
CA VAL A 145 -14.89 -5.30 -0.17
C VAL A 145 -14.06 -5.22 -1.46
N ALA A 146 -12.97 -5.99 -1.58
CA ALA A 146 -12.15 -5.99 -2.79
C ALA A 146 -12.96 -6.37 -4.04
N ILE A 147 -13.82 -7.39 -3.94
CA ILE A 147 -14.69 -7.83 -5.05
C ILE A 147 -15.78 -6.79 -5.36
N SER A 148 -16.34 -6.15 -4.34
CA SER A 148 -17.29 -5.04 -4.53
C SER A 148 -16.65 -3.88 -5.32
N LEU A 149 -15.42 -3.52 -4.98
CA LEU A 149 -14.67 -2.48 -5.66
C LEU A 149 -14.24 -2.90 -7.08
N LEU A 150 -13.85 -4.16 -7.28
CA LEU A 150 -13.52 -4.71 -8.60
C LEU A 150 -14.73 -4.64 -9.54
N LYS A 151 -15.92 -5.03 -9.08
CA LYS A 151 -17.15 -4.98 -9.88
C LYS A 151 -17.43 -3.61 -10.49
N LYS A 152 -17.04 -2.52 -9.81
CA LYS A 152 -17.18 -1.14 -10.29
C LYS A 152 -16.16 -0.75 -11.37
N ARG A 153 -15.26 -1.67 -11.76
CA ARG A 153 -14.14 -1.40 -12.70
C ARG A 153 -13.97 -2.51 -13.74
N LEU A 154 -14.98 -3.34 -13.94
CA LEU A 154 -14.91 -4.43 -14.92
C LEU A 154 -14.74 -3.95 -16.35
N GLU A 155 -15.21 -2.75 -16.67
CA GLU A 155 -15.01 -2.10 -17.97
C GLU A 155 -13.54 -1.80 -18.29
N LEU A 156 -12.66 -1.90 -17.29
CA LEU A 156 -11.23 -1.57 -17.43
C LEU A 156 -10.31 -2.77 -17.63
N ILE A 157 -10.86 -4.00 -17.65
CA ILE A 157 -10.07 -5.21 -17.95
C ILE A 157 -9.50 -5.13 -19.38
N PRO A 158 -8.35 -5.76 -19.67
CA PRO A 158 -7.58 -6.66 -18.79
C PRO A 158 -6.66 -5.93 -17.81
N PHE A 159 -6.28 -6.65 -16.73
CA PHE A 159 -5.35 -6.15 -15.73
C PHE A 159 -4.02 -6.90 -15.75
N ARG A 160 -2.93 -6.13 -15.71
CA ARG A 160 -1.54 -6.61 -15.58
C ARG A 160 -1.13 -6.86 -14.14
N LEU A 161 -1.71 -6.11 -13.19
CA LEU A 161 -1.43 -6.22 -11.76
C LEU A 161 -2.69 -5.90 -10.97
N ILE A 162 -2.91 -6.68 -9.92
CA ILE A 162 -3.92 -6.36 -8.90
C ILE A 162 -3.28 -6.38 -7.52
N GLY A 163 -3.85 -5.58 -6.61
CA GLY A 163 -3.36 -5.50 -5.23
C GLY A 163 -4.44 -5.07 -4.26
N ILE A 164 -4.19 -5.39 -2.99
CA ILE A 164 -4.96 -4.95 -1.83
C ILE A 164 -4.03 -4.18 -0.90
N SER A 165 -4.49 -3.06 -0.41
CA SER A 165 -3.83 -2.26 0.64
C SER A 165 -4.83 -1.91 1.73
N THR A 166 -4.47 -2.16 2.98
CA THR A 166 -5.24 -1.74 4.15
C THR A 166 -4.56 -0.58 4.84
N SER A 167 -5.34 0.33 5.43
CA SER A 167 -4.85 1.51 6.14
C SER A 167 -5.84 1.99 7.20
N LYS A 168 -5.51 3.12 7.88
CA LYS A 168 -6.29 3.66 8.98
C LYS A 168 -6.45 2.63 10.09
N PHE A 169 -5.34 2.23 10.68
CA PHE A 169 -5.32 1.15 11.66
C PHE A 169 -5.88 1.57 13.02
N SER A 170 -6.49 0.60 13.70
CA SER A 170 -6.90 0.65 15.10
C SER A 170 -6.15 -0.43 15.87
N PHE A 171 -5.70 -0.11 17.07
CA PHE A 171 -4.94 -0.99 17.95
C PHE A 171 -5.81 -1.35 19.17
N GLU A 172 -7.02 -1.85 18.95
CA GLU A 172 -7.88 -2.26 20.05
C GLU A 172 -7.44 -3.61 20.61
N LYS A 173 -7.50 -3.77 21.95
CA LYS A 173 -7.16 -5.03 22.61
C LYS A 173 -8.10 -6.15 22.18
N GLN A 174 -7.55 -7.37 22.05
CA GLN A 174 -8.25 -8.60 21.63
C GLN A 174 -9.56 -8.91 22.39
N GLU A 175 -9.73 -8.37 23.59
CA GLU A 175 -10.95 -8.57 24.41
C GLU A 175 -12.22 -8.03 23.77
N THR A 176 -12.11 -7.07 22.83
CA THR A 176 -13.25 -6.45 22.15
C THR A 176 -13.83 -7.32 21.03
N PHE A 177 -13.03 -8.22 20.46
CA PHE A 177 -13.46 -9.07 19.33
C PHE A 177 -14.55 -10.07 19.70
N THR A 178 -14.50 -10.62 20.92
CA THR A 178 -15.47 -11.61 21.37
C THR A 178 -16.82 -11.03 21.77
N ASN A 179 -16.87 -9.73 22.06
CA ASN A 179 -18.05 -9.08 22.67
C ASN A 179 -18.91 -8.26 21.69
N PHE A 180 -18.36 -7.76 20.55
CA PHE A 180 -19.08 -6.82 19.68
C PHE A 180 -20.00 -7.44 18.64
N ASN A 181 -19.84 -8.70 18.27
CA ASN A 181 -20.67 -9.31 17.23
C ASN A 181 -21.66 -10.34 17.80
N SER A 182 -22.88 -9.90 18.04
CA SER A 182 -24.04 -10.76 18.31
C SER A 182 -24.42 -11.65 17.11
N ASN A 183 -23.83 -11.45 15.91
CA ASN A 183 -24.15 -12.20 14.71
C ASN A 183 -23.41 -13.56 14.68
N SER A 184 -24.16 -14.65 14.82
CA SER A 184 -23.66 -16.03 14.83
C SER A 184 -22.85 -16.41 13.58
N LYS A 185 -23.18 -15.83 12.42
CA LYS A 185 -22.50 -16.09 11.15
C LYS A 185 -21.08 -15.49 11.13
N LEU A 186 -20.90 -14.28 11.63
CA LEU A 186 -19.58 -13.65 11.71
C LEU A 186 -18.65 -14.39 12.65
N ARG A 187 -19.17 -14.81 13.82
CA ARG A 187 -18.40 -15.65 14.77
C ARG A 187 -17.95 -16.98 14.13
N LYS A 188 -18.77 -17.58 13.26
CA LYS A 188 -18.42 -18.82 12.56
C LYS A 188 -17.27 -18.58 11.56
N ILE A 189 -17.32 -17.52 10.79
CA ILE A 189 -16.24 -17.14 9.83
C ILE A 189 -14.93 -16.91 10.58
N GLU A 190 -14.98 -16.11 11.63
CA GLU A 190 -13.83 -15.79 12.48
C GLU A 190 -13.19 -17.05 13.06
N ARG A 191 -13.97 -17.91 13.73
CA ARG A 191 -13.49 -19.18 14.27
C ARG A 191 -12.87 -20.08 13.20
N THR A 192 -13.48 -20.14 12.01
CA THR A 192 -12.96 -20.92 10.89
C THR A 192 -11.60 -20.38 10.43
N GLU A 193 -11.46 -19.08 10.27
CA GLU A 193 -10.19 -18.47 9.86
C GLU A 193 -9.09 -18.70 10.90
N TYR A 194 -9.36 -18.49 12.19
CA TYR A 194 -8.40 -18.78 13.25
C TYR A 194 -8.01 -20.26 13.33
N ALA A 195 -8.95 -21.18 13.15
CA ALA A 195 -8.65 -22.60 13.11
C ALA A 195 -7.73 -22.96 11.93
N MET A 196 -8.03 -22.43 10.74
CA MET A 196 -7.19 -22.60 9.56
C MET A 196 -5.78 -22.01 9.77
N ASP A 197 -5.69 -20.83 10.37
CA ASP A 197 -4.41 -20.18 10.64
C ASP A 197 -3.54 -21.01 11.61
N LYS A 198 -4.14 -21.58 12.66
CA LYS A 198 -3.45 -22.53 13.57
C LYS A 198 -2.92 -23.77 12.85
N ILE A 199 -3.73 -24.36 11.96
CA ILE A 199 -3.32 -25.51 11.15
C ILE A 199 -2.16 -25.13 10.23
N ARG A 200 -2.25 -23.98 9.55
CA ARG A 200 -1.20 -23.48 8.66
C ARG A 200 0.12 -23.17 9.38
N GLN A 201 0.04 -22.63 10.59
CA GLN A 201 1.24 -22.39 11.43
C GLN A 201 1.94 -23.69 11.81
N LYS A 202 1.19 -24.75 12.10
CA LYS A 202 1.74 -26.03 12.53
C LYS A 202 2.22 -26.91 11.36
N PHE A 203 1.52 -26.92 10.23
CA PHE A 203 1.73 -27.86 9.14
C PHE A 203 2.10 -27.21 7.79
N GLY A 204 2.22 -25.89 7.75
CA GLY A 204 2.54 -25.13 6.53
C GLY A 204 1.32 -24.57 5.80
N LYS A 205 1.56 -23.52 5.02
CA LYS A 205 0.48 -22.71 4.39
C LYS A 205 -0.34 -23.46 3.34
N GLN A 206 0.22 -24.49 2.74
CA GLN A 206 -0.42 -25.20 1.64
C GLN A 206 -1.37 -26.32 2.08
N ILE A 207 -1.32 -26.71 3.36
CA ILE A 207 -2.05 -27.88 3.87
C ILE A 207 -3.57 -27.71 3.84
N ILE A 208 -4.05 -26.49 4.03
CA ILE A 208 -5.49 -26.18 4.03
C ILE A 208 -5.76 -24.88 3.27
N LYS A 209 -6.72 -24.93 2.35
CA LYS A 209 -7.16 -23.78 1.55
C LYS A 209 -8.69 -23.71 1.53
N LYS A 210 -9.27 -22.51 1.41
CA LYS A 210 -10.71 -22.37 1.08
C LYS A 210 -10.92 -22.71 -0.39
N GLY A 211 -12.07 -23.31 -0.73
CA GLY A 211 -12.41 -23.75 -2.09
C GLY A 211 -12.20 -22.66 -3.16
N ARG A 212 -12.44 -21.39 -2.83
CA ARG A 212 -12.21 -20.26 -3.76
C ARG A 212 -10.72 -19.98 -4.08
N ALA A 213 -9.80 -20.59 -3.35
CA ALA A 213 -8.37 -20.55 -3.63
C ALA A 213 -7.90 -21.75 -4.48
N LEU A 214 -8.78 -22.72 -4.72
CA LEU A 214 -8.53 -23.87 -5.59
C LEU A 214 -8.88 -23.52 -7.05
N ASN A 215 -8.49 -24.35 -7.97
CA ASN A 215 -8.73 -24.14 -9.41
C ASN A 215 -10.21 -24.30 -9.76
#